data_ccb07628cdd6be5bedd371c9863b71db
#
_entry.id   ccb07628cdd6be5bedd371c9863b71db
#
_cell.length_a   1.000
_cell.length_b   1.000
_cell.length_c   1.000
_cell.angle_alpha   90.00
_cell.angle_beta   90.00
_cell.angle_gamma   90.00
#
_symmetry.space_group_name_H-M   'P 1'
#
loop_
_entity.id
_entity.type
_entity.pdbx_description
1 polymer ?
#
loop_
_entity_poly.entity_id
_entity_poly.type
_entity_poly.pdbx_seq_one_letter_code
_entity_poly.pdbx_strand_id
1 'polypeptide(L)'
;SHNPAKYNGYKAYGPDGCQLGLEAADYVLSIMNKVDIFDDVKTTDFENAVKEGKIEYIGDDIINEYLDCVMACRVAPNTDVGALKVIYTPLHGSGNKPVRKILSKIGVTNVTVVPEQEKPNGNFPTAPYPNPEIRQAFECALKLAKDIKPDLLLATDPDCDRVGIAIPDKDEYKLFSGNDVGALLLDFVLSRRKANGTLPKDPIAVKTIVSTELCRKIADNYGCKLIDVLTGFKFIGEQITELEKKGEENRYVFGFEESYGYLGGTYVRDKDAVIASMLICEMVAFYKAEGKSLIDVLDGLYKKYGYYLCSQKSFTCEGESGMNKIKGIMTELRTNPPTEINGHKVVKRDDYDTSVSYDTVNGVENKITLPKSNVLCYYMEDGSSLIVRPSGTEPKIKMYLGSVGKTMESSEKELSLLADVGTKLLGF
;
A
#
# COMPACT_ATOMS: atom_id res chain seq x y z
N SER A 1 10.39 -5.23 -7.12
CA SER A 1 9.64 -4.05 -7.56
C SER A 1 8.59 -4.45 -8.60
N HIS A 2 7.46 -3.78 -8.56
CA HIS A 2 6.35 -3.96 -9.52
C HIS A 2 6.58 -3.26 -10.87
N ASN A 3 7.71 -2.62 -11.06
CA ASN A 3 8.05 -1.95 -12.30
C ASN A 3 8.37 -2.93 -13.44
N PRO A 4 8.16 -2.55 -14.72
CA PRO A 4 8.59 -3.34 -15.87
C PRO A 4 10.08 -3.67 -15.86
N ALA A 5 10.47 -4.77 -16.52
CA ALA A 5 11.84 -5.30 -16.57
C ALA A 5 12.93 -4.30 -16.99
N LYS A 6 12.58 -3.27 -17.77
CA LYS A 6 13.52 -2.22 -18.22
C LYS A 6 14.00 -1.29 -17.11
N TYR A 7 13.36 -1.29 -15.95
CA TYR A 7 13.74 -0.45 -14.81
C TYR A 7 14.51 -1.27 -13.79
N ASN A 8 15.62 -0.71 -13.31
CA ASN A 8 16.34 -1.20 -12.15
C ASN A 8 16.00 -0.35 -10.92
N GLY A 9 16.05 -0.99 -9.75
CA GLY A 9 15.88 -0.32 -8.47
C GLY A 9 16.83 -0.90 -7.42
N TYR A 10 17.25 -0.08 -6.49
CA TYR A 10 18.03 -0.45 -5.33
C TYR A 10 17.43 0.22 -4.09
N LYS A 11 17.12 -0.57 -3.07
CA LYS A 11 16.64 -0.08 -1.78
C LYS A 11 17.74 -0.32 -0.75
N ALA A 12 18.14 0.75 -0.04
CA ALA A 12 19.09 0.66 1.05
C ALA A 12 18.37 0.88 2.39
N TYR A 13 18.75 0.10 3.39
CA TYR A 13 18.15 0.12 4.72
C TYR A 13 19.19 0.46 5.77
N GLY A 14 18.77 1.17 6.82
CA GLY A 14 19.61 1.51 7.96
C GLY A 14 19.67 0.39 9.01
N PRO A 15 20.47 0.58 10.07
CA PRO A 15 20.59 -0.40 11.17
C PRO A 15 19.30 -0.57 11.98
N ASP A 16 18.36 0.36 11.84
CA ASP A 16 17.03 0.34 12.44
C ASP A 16 16.00 -0.48 11.60
N GLY A 17 16.45 -1.03 10.46
CA GLY A 17 15.59 -1.75 9.52
C GLY A 17 14.68 -0.87 8.66
N CYS A 18 14.73 0.47 8.80
CA CYS A 18 14.02 1.40 7.93
C CYS A 18 14.78 1.64 6.63
N GLN A 19 14.05 1.88 5.54
CA GLN A 19 14.66 2.43 4.33
C GLN A 19 15.34 3.77 4.68
N LEU A 20 16.54 4.01 4.13
CA LEU A 20 17.33 5.20 4.44
C LEU A 20 16.49 6.49 4.37
N GLY A 21 16.57 7.28 5.43
CA GLY A 21 16.00 8.63 5.50
C GLY A 21 16.64 9.57 4.46
N LEU A 22 16.04 10.75 4.27
CA LEU A 22 16.48 11.70 3.23
C LEU A 22 17.96 12.09 3.38
N GLU A 23 18.41 12.44 4.59
CA GLU A 23 19.79 12.87 4.85
C GLU A 23 20.81 11.77 4.53
N ALA A 24 20.56 10.53 4.99
CA ALA A 24 21.42 9.39 4.71
C ALA A 24 21.43 9.03 3.21
N ALA A 25 20.29 9.11 2.55
CA ALA A 25 20.19 8.89 1.10
C ALA A 25 20.98 9.94 0.32
N ASP A 26 20.86 11.23 0.68
CA ASP A 26 21.61 12.33 0.05
C ASP A 26 23.11 12.16 0.26
N TYR A 27 23.54 11.72 1.45
CA TYR A 27 24.95 11.43 1.72
C TYR A 27 25.48 10.30 0.82
N VAL A 28 24.75 9.18 0.73
CA VAL A 28 25.11 8.05 -0.15
C VAL A 28 25.19 8.51 -1.61
N LEU A 29 24.19 9.25 -2.10
CA LEU A 29 24.19 9.80 -3.45
C LEU A 29 25.38 10.72 -3.70
N SER A 30 25.78 11.54 -2.73
CA SER A 30 26.94 12.42 -2.84
C SER A 30 28.25 11.67 -3.05
N ILE A 31 28.35 10.44 -2.52
CA ILE A 31 29.51 9.56 -2.73
C ILE A 31 29.40 8.88 -4.09
N MET A 32 28.23 8.32 -4.42
CA MET A 32 27.99 7.63 -5.70
C MET A 32 28.28 8.52 -6.90
N ASN A 33 27.93 9.80 -6.82
CA ASN A 33 28.19 10.78 -7.88
C ASN A 33 29.68 11.05 -8.14
N LYS A 34 30.57 10.59 -7.28
CA LYS A 34 32.04 10.73 -7.42
C LYS A 34 32.68 9.45 -7.98
N VAL A 35 31.93 8.35 -8.04
CA VAL A 35 32.42 7.04 -8.51
C VAL A 35 32.44 7.03 -10.02
N ASP A 36 33.61 6.74 -10.63
CA ASP A 36 33.68 6.37 -12.03
C ASP A 36 33.23 4.90 -12.18
N ILE A 37 32.13 4.70 -12.94
CA ILE A 37 31.52 3.36 -13.09
C ILE A 37 32.42 2.37 -13.86
N PHE A 38 33.42 2.83 -14.59
CA PHE A 38 34.34 1.98 -15.35
C PHE A 38 35.63 1.68 -14.58
N ASP A 39 36.15 2.67 -13.86
CA ASP A 39 37.46 2.55 -13.21
C ASP A 39 37.36 2.19 -11.72
N ASP A 40 36.33 2.66 -11.00
CA ASP A 40 36.23 2.48 -9.55
C ASP A 40 35.43 1.21 -9.15
N VAL A 41 34.57 0.66 -10.04
CA VAL A 41 33.75 -0.52 -9.72
C VAL A 41 34.61 -1.79 -9.78
N LYS A 42 34.87 -2.35 -8.61
CA LYS A 42 35.62 -3.61 -8.47
C LYS A 42 34.69 -4.79 -8.61
N THR A 43 35.08 -5.75 -9.43
CA THR A 43 34.36 -7.02 -9.61
C THR A 43 35.17 -8.19 -9.12
N THR A 44 34.51 -9.31 -8.80
CA THR A 44 35.12 -10.56 -8.44
C THR A 44 34.32 -11.71 -9.05
N ASP A 45 34.97 -12.87 -9.19
CA ASP A 45 34.27 -14.08 -9.60
C ASP A 45 33.30 -14.53 -8.50
N PHE A 46 32.08 -14.86 -8.89
CA PHE A 46 31.00 -15.20 -7.97
C PHE A 46 31.33 -16.48 -7.14
N GLU A 47 31.78 -17.55 -7.80
CA GLU A 47 32.06 -18.79 -7.13
C GLU A 47 33.24 -18.69 -6.16
N ASN A 48 34.24 -17.90 -6.50
CA ASN A 48 35.34 -17.61 -5.59
C ASN A 48 34.86 -16.76 -4.40
N ALA A 49 34.01 -15.77 -4.61
CA ALA A 49 33.46 -14.97 -3.53
C ALA A 49 32.63 -15.81 -2.54
N VAL A 50 31.86 -16.79 -3.03
CA VAL A 50 31.15 -17.76 -2.18
C VAL A 50 32.14 -18.62 -1.39
N LYS A 51 33.20 -19.20 -2.05
CA LYS A 51 34.22 -20.02 -1.38
C LYS A 51 34.99 -19.25 -0.32
N GLU A 52 35.23 -17.97 -0.54
CA GLU A 52 35.92 -17.07 0.38
C GLU A 52 35.03 -16.53 1.50
N GLY A 53 33.75 -16.89 1.55
CA GLY A 53 32.80 -16.42 2.55
C GLY A 53 32.41 -14.94 2.40
N LYS A 54 32.69 -14.32 1.24
CA LYS A 54 32.25 -12.95 0.92
C LYS A 54 30.77 -12.90 0.54
N ILE A 55 30.23 -14.00 0.09
CA ILE A 55 28.82 -14.21 -0.23
C ILE A 55 28.33 -15.39 0.57
N GLU A 56 27.30 -15.18 1.38
CA GLU A 56 26.60 -16.24 2.10
C GLU A 56 25.15 -16.32 1.65
N TYR A 57 24.61 -17.55 1.58
CA TYR A 57 23.21 -17.80 1.37
C TYR A 57 22.49 -17.84 2.71
N ILE A 58 21.41 -17.06 2.84
CA ILE A 58 20.54 -17.10 4.01
C ILE A 58 19.83 -18.45 4.05
N GLY A 59 19.98 -19.15 5.16
CA GLY A 59 19.41 -20.47 5.41
C GLY A 59 17.96 -20.46 5.86
N ASP A 60 17.41 -21.65 6.05
CA ASP A 60 16.03 -21.82 6.55
C ASP A 60 15.87 -21.38 8.01
N ASP A 61 16.93 -21.28 8.80
CA ASP A 61 16.94 -20.74 10.16
C ASP A 61 16.45 -19.30 10.21
N ILE A 62 17.06 -18.42 9.44
CA ILE A 62 16.64 -16.99 9.34
C ILE A 62 15.23 -16.86 8.78
N ILE A 63 14.90 -17.66 7.73
CA ILE A 63 13.55 -17.66 7.15
C ILE A 63 12.52 -18.10 8.19
N ASN A 64 12.81 -19.12 9.00
CA ASN A 64 11.87 -19.59 10.01
C ASN A 64 11.71 -18.59 11.16
N GLU A 65 12.78 -17.93 11.62
CA GLU A 65 12.72 -16.86 12.60
C GLU A 65 11.81 -15.71 12.13
N TYR A 66 12.01 -15.26 10.88
CA TYR A 66 11.14 -14.29 10.25
C TYR A 66 9.68 -14.75 10.22
N LEU A 67 9.40 -15.98 9.76
CA LEU A 67 8.04 -16.50 9.70
C LEU A 67 7.41 -16.70 11.09
N ASP A 68 8.19 -16.93 12.12
CA ASP A 68 7.69 -17.00 13.49
C ASP A 68 7.27 -15.62 14.00
N CYS A 69 8.01 -14.54 13.63
CA CYS A 69 7.58 -13.16 13.86
C CYS A 69 6.24 -12.85 13.14
N VAL A 70 6.10 -13.28 11.87
CA VAL A 70 4.84 -13.14 11.14
C VAL A 70 3.70 -13.91 11.81
N MET A 71 3.95 -15.15 12.25
CA MET A 71 2.96 -15.98 12.96
C MET A 71 2.48 -15.34 14.28
N ALA A 72 3.35 -14.64 14.98
CA ALA A 72 2.99 -13.91 16.20
C ALA A 72 2.00 -12.76 15.96
N CYS A 73 1.85 -12.32 14.73
CA CYS A 73 0.92 -11.24 14.35
C CYS A 73 -0.50 -11.74 14.00
N ARG A 74 -0.79 -13.04 14.10
CA ARG A 74 -2.14 -13.59 13.87
C ARG A 74 -3.18 -12.94 14.79
N VAL A 75 -4.34 -12.61 14.22
CA VAL A 75 -5.43 -11.98 14.98
C VAL A 75 -6.67 -12.88 15.12
N ALA A 76 -6.76 -13.94 14.32
CA ALA A 76 -7.85 -14.93 14.39
C ALA A 76 -7.30 -16.38 14.38
N PRO A 77 -6.40 -16.75 15.34
CA PRO A 77 -5.70 -18.04 15.32
C PRO A 77 -6.60 -19.27 15.44
N ASN A 78 -7.81 -19.10 15.94
CA ASN A 78 -8.80 -20.18 16.10
C ASN A 78 -9.72 -20.35 14.87
N THR A 79 -9.53 -19.54 13.82
CA THR A 79 -10.30 -19.68 12.59
C THR A 79 -9.80 -20.89 11.81
N ASP A 80 -10.72 -21.76 11.41
CA ASP A 80 -10.40 -22.87 10.49
C ASP A 80 -10.15 -22.32 9.07
N VAL A 81 -8.91 -22.34 8.67
CA VAL A 81 -8.47 -21.92 7.34
C VAL A 81 -8.27 -23.11 6.38
N GLY A 82 -8.40 -24.34 6.88
CA GLY A 82 -8.10 -25.58 6.12
C GLY A 82 -9.00 -25.79 4.90
N ALA A 83 -10.24 -25.33 4.97
CA ALA A 83 -11.20 -25.40 3.87
C ALA A 83 -11.03 -24.30 2.80
N LEU A 84 -10.11 -23.36 3.00
CA LEU A 84 -9.91 -22.23 2.09
C LEU A 84 -9.17 -22.68 0.84
N LYS A 85 -9.74 -22.41 -0.35
CA LYS A 85 -9.11 -22.65 -1.65
C LYS A 85 -8.48 -21.35 -2.15
N VAL A 86 -7.18 -21.35 -2.36
CA VAL A 86 -6.42 -20.18 -2.79
C VAL A 86 -5.70 -20.46 -4.10
N ILE A 87 -5.81 -19.57 -5.07
CA ILE A 87 -4.85 -19.50 -6.17
C ILE A 87 -3.87 -18.37 -5.86
N TYR A 88 -2.58 -18.69 -5.85
CA TYR A 88 -1.51 -17.75 -5.56
C TYR A 88 -0.59 -17.54 -6.76
N THR A 89 -0.27 -16.30 -7.07
CA THR A 89 0.79 -15.95 -8.00
C THR A 89 1.85 -15.06 -7.34
N PRO A 90 3.12 -15.48 -7.36
CA PRO A 90 4.25 -14.64 -6.94
C PRO A 90 4.69 -13.63 -8.02
N LEU A 91 4.05 -13.59 -9.18
CA LEU A 91 4.45 -12.77 -10.33
C LEU A 91 5.94 -12.87 -10.66
N HIS A 92 6.46 -14.09 -10.74
CA HIS A 92 7.89 -14.42 -10.96
C HIS A 92 8.83 -13.91 -9.85
N GLY A 93 8.33 -13.60 -8.66
CA GLY A 93 9.05 -12.91 -7.59
C GLY A 93 9.50 -13.79 -6.42
N SER A 94 10.08 -13.12 -5.44
CA SER A 94 10.66 -13.71 -4.22
C SER A 94 9.61 -14.26 -3.25
N GLY A 95 8.34 -13.83 -3.35
CA GLY A 95 7.26 -14.26 -2.48
C GLY A 95 6.88 -15.72 -2.55
N ASN A 96 7.25 -16.44 -3.63
CA ASN A 96 6.86 -17.84 -3.86
C ASN A 96 7.09 -18.74 -2.62
N LYS A 97 8.30 -18.72 -2.07
CA LYS A 97 8.64 -19.58 -0.93
C LYS A 97 8.05 -19.08 0.40
N PRO A 98 8.26 -17.83 0.84
CA PRO A 98 7.80 -17.38 2.15
C PRO A 98 6.27 -17.31 2.27
N VAL A 99 5.55 -16.88 1.23
CA VAL A 99 4.07 -16.86 1.25
C VAL A 99 3.52 -18.29 1.37
N ARG A 100 4.01 -19.22 0.58
CA ARG A 100 3.57 -20.63 0.69
C ARG A 100 3.90 -21.24 2.05
N LYS A 101 5.08 -20.94 2.61
CA LYS A 101 5.47 -21.42 3.94
C LYS A 101 4.54 -20.86 5.02
N ILE A 102 4.23 -19.54 5.02
CA ILE A 102 3.36 -18.97 6.02
C ILE A 102 1.91 -19.49 5.90
N LEU A 103 1.37 -19.61 4.69
CA LEU A 103 0.05 -20.17 4.46
C LEU A 103 -0.04 -21.61 4.97
N SER A 104 0.98 -22.43 4.70
CA SER A 104 1.07 -23.79 5.24
C SER A 104 1.15 -23.79 6.79
N LYS A 105 1.96 -22.90 7.40
CA LYS A 105 2.09 -22.79 8.87
C LYS A 105 0.75 -22.46 9.55
N ILE A 106 -0.09 -21.64 8.94
CA ILE A 106 -1.43 -21.32 9.51
C ILE A 106 -2.48 -22.38 9.21
N GLY A 107 -2.18 -23.37 8.33
CA GLY A 107 -3.08 -24.48 8.00
C GLY A 107 -3.82 -24.35 6.67
N VAL A 108 -3.51 -23.37 5.82
CA VAL A 108 -4.06 -23.28 4.45
C VAL A 108 -3.31 -24.30 3.59
N THR A 109 -3.95 -25.45 3.32
CA THR A 109 -3.35 -26.58 2.59
C THR A 109 -3.73 -26.62 1.11
N ASN A 110 -4.83 -25.98 0.73
CA ASN A 110 -5.33 -25.97 -0.64
C ASN A 110 -4.89 -24.70 -1.38
N VAL A 111 -3.58 -24.63 -1.68
CA VAL A 111 -2.97 -23.52 -2.42
C VAL A 111 -2.52 -24.01 -3.79
N THR A 112 -3.12 -23.48 -4.86
CA THR A 112 -2.65 -23.70 -6.23
C THR A 112 -1.80 -22.52 -6.65
N VAL A 113 -0.53 -22.77 -6.93
CA VAL A 113 0.38 -21.73 -7.47
C VAL A 113 0.21 -21.66 -8.98
N VAL A 114 0.18 -20.45 -9.55
CA VAL A 114 0.13 -20.25 -11.00
C VAL A 114 1.44 -20.75 -11.63
N PRO A 115 1.42 -21.84 -12.40
CA PRO A 115 2.67 -22.50 -12.85
C PRO A 115 3.53 -21.61 -13.73
N GLU A 116 2.93 -20.81 -14.59
CA GLU A 116 3.63 -19.92 -15.52
C GLU A 116 4.36 -18.78 -14.81
N GLN A 117 3.95 -18.45 -13.59
CA GLN A 117 4.46 -17.32 -12.80
C GLN A 117 5.20 -17.75 -11.53
N GLU A 118 5.32 -19.07 -11.29
CA GLU A 118 5.93 -19.61 -10.06
C GLU A 118 7.44 -19.36 -9.98
N LYS A 119 8.14 -19.54 -11.10
CA LYS A 119 9.61 -19.43 -11.12
C LYS A 119 10.06 -17.99 -11.32
N PRO A 120 11.10 -17.53 -10.62
CA PRO A 120 11.71 -16.23 -10.87
C PRO A 120 12.12 -16.06 -12.33
N ASN A 121 11.69 -14.96 -12.94
CA ASN A 121 12.07 -14.60 -14.31
C ASN A 121 12.06 -13.08 -14.48
N GLY A 122 13.25 -12.48 -14.58
CA GLY A 122 13.41 -11.03 -14.69
C GLY A 122 12.85 -10.40 -15.98
N ASN A 123 12.45 -11.22 -16.96
CA ASN A 123 11.77 -10.72 -18.17
C ASN A 123 10.25 -10.65 -18.02
N PHE A 124 9.67 -11.18 -16.94
CA PHE A 124 8.22 -11.17 -16.64
C PHE A 124 7.35 -11.54 -17.86
N PRO A 125 7.53 -12.69 -18.49
CA PRO A 125 6.93 -13.01 -19.80
C PRO A 125 5.40 -13.02 -19.80
N THR A 126 4.78 -13.33 -18.66
CA THR A 126 3.31 -13.39 -18.51
C THR A 126 2.73 -12.20 -17.73
N ALA A 127 3.58 -11.33 -17.22
CA ALA A 127 3.20 -10.13 -16.49
C ALA A 127 4.18 -8.99 -16.78
N PRO A 128 4.14 -8.38 -17.99
CA PRO A 128 5.07 -7.29 -18.37
C PRO A 128 5.07 -6.11 -17.39
N TYR A 129 3.97 -5.94 -16.68
CA TYR A 129 3.82 -5.08 -15.52
C TYR A 129 3.45 -5.96 -14.33
N PRO A 130 4.44 -6.45 -13.53
CA PRO A 130 4.19 -7.39 -12.45
C PRO A 130 3.63 -6.70 -11.21
N ASN A 131 2.56 -5.94 -11.40
CA ASN A 131 1.92 -5.11 -10.40
C ASN A 131 0.54 -5.69 -10.01
N PRO A 132 0.34 -6.13 -8.75
CA PRO A 132 -0.92 -6.70 -8.29
C PRO A 132 -2.09 -5.69 -8.23
N GLU A 133 -1.87 -4.41 -8.54
CA GLU A 133 -2.92 -3.41 -8.69
C GLU A 133 -3.72 -3.56 -9.98
N ILE A 134 -3.15 -4.20 -11.01
CA ILE A 134 -3.74 -4.28 -12.34
C ILE A 134 -4.28 -5.67 -12.66
N ARG A 135 -5.43 -5.70 -13.37
CA ARG A 135 -6.10 -6.95 -13.76
C ARG A 135 -5.19 -7.87 -14.58
N GLN A 136 -4.33 -7.30 -15.43
CA GLN A 136 -3.42 -8.05 -16.29
C GLN A 136 -2.47 -8.98 -15.48
N ALA A 137 -2.08 -8.60 -14.28
CA ALA A 137 -1.26 -9.43 -13.42
C ALA A 137 -1.98 -10.71 -12.96
N PHE A 138 -3.32 -10.67 -12.91
CA PHE A 138 -4.16 -11.79 -12.50
C PHE A 138 -4.62 -12.69 -13.67
N GLU A 139 -4.31 -12.40 -14.92
CA GLU A 139 -4.86 -13.13 -16.08
C GLU A 139 -4.60 -14.64 -16.03
N CYS A 140 -3.41 -15.08 -15.64
CA CYS A 140 -3.10 -16.50 -15.49
C CYS A 140 -3.90 -17.12 -14.32
N ALA A 141 -4.00 -16.43 -13.20
CA ALA A 141 -4.80 -16.87 -12.05
C ALA A 141 -6.30 -16.93 -12.38
N LEU A 142 -6.83 -15.94 -13.08
CA LEU A 142 -8.23 -15.90 -13.54
C LEU A 142 -8.58 -17.02 -14.51
N LYS A 143 -7.63 -17.46 -15.36
CA LYS A 143 -7.83 -18.62 -16.23
C LYS A 143 -7.97 -19.90 -15.40
N LEU A 144 -7.09 -20.14 -14.43
CA LEU A 144 -7.15 -21.30 -13.54
C LEU A 144 -8.40 -21.27 -12.66
N ALA A 145 -8.87 -20.07 -12.28
CA ALA A 145 -10.03 -19.90 -11.42
C ALA A 145 -11.33 -20.44 -12.03
N LYS A 146 -11.44 -20.50 -13.36
CA LYS A 146 -12.62 -21.06 -14.05
C LYS A 146 -12.87 -22.52 -13.68
N ASP A 147 -11.80 -23.30 -13.54
CA ASP A 147 -11.87 -24.73 -13.25
C ASP A 147 -11.80 -25.01 -11.74
N ILE A 148 -10.91 -24.32 -11.02
CA ILE A 148 -10.63 -24.57 -9.61
C ILE A 148 -11.69 -23.94 -8.70
N LYS A 149 -12.31 -22.82 -9.11
CA LYS A 149 -13.28 -22.04 -8.32
C LYS A 149 -12.77 -21.74 -6.91
N PRO A 150 -11.66 -20.99 -6.77
CA PRO A 150 -11.09 -20.64 -5.48
C PRO A 150 -11.94 -19.63 -4.73
N ASP A 151 -11.75 -19.59 -3.41
CA ASP A 151 -12.33 -18.56 -2.52
C ASP A 151 -11.58 -17.24 -2.60
N LEU A 152 -10.29 -17.31 -3.00
CA LEU A 152 -9.37 -16.18 -3.04
C LEU A 152 -8.34 -16.34 -4.15
N LEU A 153 -8.17 -15.30 -4.96
CA LEU A 153 -6.98 -15.09 -5.78
C LEU A 153 -6.06 -14.13 -5.04
N LEU A 154 -4.79 -14.51 -4.92
CA LEU A 154 -3.76 -13.77 -4.21
C LEU A 154 -2.57 -13.55 -5.14
N ALA A 155 -2.09 -12.31 -5.27
CA ALA A 155 -0.92 -11.96 -6.08
C ALA A 155 0.02 -11.07 -5.27
N THR A 156 1.31 -11.43 -5.22
CA THR A 156 2.36 -10.56 -4.67
C THR A 156 3.24 -10.03 -5.78
N ASP A 157 3.73 -8.80 -5.62
CA ASP A 157 4.70 -8.26 -6.57
C ASP A 157 6.09 -8.93 -6.42
N PRO A 158 7.03 -8.70 -7.35
CA PRO A 158 8.27 -9.48 -7.38
C PRO A 158 9.18 -9.36 -6.15
N ASP A 159 9.21 -8.25 -5.46
CA ASP A 159 9.96 -8.08 -4.20
C ASP A 159 9.11 -8.38 -2.95
N CYS A 160 7.86 -8.82 -3.15
CA CYS A 160 6.95 -9.31 -2.11
C CYS A 160 6.65 -8.28 -1.01
N ASP A 161 6.54 -7.01 -1.40
CA ASP A 161 6.16 -5.94 -0.49
C ASP A 161 4.70 -5.46 -0.70
N ARG A 162 4.04 -5.89 -1.79
CA ARG A 162 2.63 -5.62 -2.11
C ARG A 162 1.84 -6.90 -2.31
N VAL A 163 0.56 -6.84 -1.97
CA VAL A 163 -0.37 -7.94 -2.23
C VAL A 163 -1.71 -7.42 -2.72
N GLY A 164 -2.15 -7.95 -3.86
CA GLY A 164 -3.48 -7.74 -4.42
C GLY A 164 -4.33 -9.00 -4.31
N ILE A 165 -5.64 -8.81 -4.26
CA ILE A 165 -6.60 -9.90 -4.15
C ILE A 165 -7.76 -9.76 -5.14
N ALA A 166 -8.34 -10.92 -5.49
CA ALA A 166 -9.65 -10.96 -6.12
C ALA A 166 -10.53 -12.02 -5.44
N ILE A 167 -11.79 -11.67 -5.28
CA ILE A 167 -12.81 -12.45 -4.56
C ILE A 167 -13.92 -12.84 -5.55
N PRO A 168 -14.51 -14.05 -5.44
CA PRO A 168 -15.67 -14.43 -6.26
C PRO A 168 -16.80 -13.41 -6.13
N ASP A 169 -17.32 -12.97 -7.28
CA ASP A 169 -18.52 -12.13 -7.43
C ASP A 169 -19.38 -12.69 -8.55
N LYS A 170 -20.42 -13.43 -8.20
CA LYS A 170 -21.28 -14.19 -9.14
C LYS A 170 -20.44 -15.14 -10.01
N ASP A 171 -20.40 -14.88 -11.33
CA ASP A 171 -19.66 -15.70 -12.31
C ASP A 171 -18.23 -15.17 -12.58
N GLU A 172 -17.81 -14.09 -11.92
CA GLU A 172 -16.53 -13.44 -12.11
C GLU A 172 -15.75 -13.32 -10.80
N TYR A 173 -14.55 -12.69 -10.88
CA TYR A 173 -13.72 -12.30 -9.73
C TYR A 173 -13.56 -10.78 -9.71
N LYS A 174 -13.98 -10.18 -8.61
CA LYS A 174 -13.80 -8.75 -8.34
C LYS A 174 -12.44 -8.50 -7.69
N LEU A 175 -11.62 -7.67 -8.34
CA LEU A 175 -10.39 -7.16 -7.77
C LEU A 175 -10.73 -6.07 -6.74
N PHE A 176 -10.02 -6.12 -5.61
CA PHE A 176 -10.12 -5.10 -4.57
C PHE A 176 -9.02 -4.07 -4.73
N SER A 177 -9.33 -2.81 -4.48
CA SER A 177 -8.31 -1.76 -4.41
C SER A 177 -7.48 -1.88 -3.13
N GLY A 178 -6.27 -1.29 -3.14
CA GLY A 178 -5.45 -1.23 -1.93
C GLY A 178 -6.13 -0.52 -0.77
N ASN A 179 -6.96 0.46 -1.05
CA ASN A 179 -7.79 1.15 -0.05
C ASN A 179 -8.87 0.24 0.54
N ASP A 180 -9.56 -0.56 -0.28
CA ASP A 180 -10.58 -1.49 0.19
C ASP A 180 -9.97 -2.56 1.11
N VAL A 181 -8.85 -3.16 0.67
CA VAL A 181 -8.14 -4.16 1.47
C VAL A 181 -7.58 -3.55 2.75
N GLY A 182 -7.03 -2.33 2.68
CA GLY A 182 -6.52 -1.60 3.86
C GLY A 182 -7.61 -1.33 4.89
N ALA A 183 -8.80 -0.90 4.44
CA ALA A 183 -9.95 -0.68 5.32
C ALA A 183 -10.47 -1.99 5.94
N LEU A 184 -10.61 -3.05 5.14
CA LEU A 184 -11.02 -4.38 5.60
C LEU A 184 -10.03 -4.95 6.62
N LEU A 185 -8.73 -4.88 6.34
CA LEU A 185 -7.70 -5.37 7.26
C LEU A 185 -7.66 -4.55 8.56
N LEU A 186 -7.80 -3.23 8.49
CA LEU A 186 -7.84 -2.38 9.69
C LEU A 186 -9.04 -2.76 10.59
N ASP A 187 -10.24 -2.88 10.01
CA ASP A 187 -11.42 -3.30 10.78
C ASP A 187 -11.25 -4.70 11.34
N PHE A 188 -10.76 -5.65 10.54
CA PHE A 188 -10.53 -7.03 10.96
C PHE A 188 -9.53 -7.10 12.12
N VAL A 189 -8.36 -6.46 12.00
CA VAL A 189 -7.34 -6.46 13.04
C VAL A 189 -7.87 -5.85 14.35
N LEU A 190 -8.51 -4.68 14.27
CA LEU A 190 -9.05 -4.00 15.44
C LEU A 190 -10.17 -4.80 16.09
N SER A 191 -11.13 -5.33 15.30
CA SER A 191 -12.24 -6.12 15.80
C SER A 191 -11.79 -7.41 16.46
N ARG A 192 -10.85 -8.14 15.84
CA ARG A 192 -10.35 -9.41 16.38
C ARG A 192 -9.49 -9.21 17.62
N ARG A 193 -8.59 -8.24 17.64
CA ARG A 193 -7.81 -7.91 18.83
C ARG A 193 -8.71 -7.49 19.99
N LYS A 194 -9.76 -6.70 19.71
CA LYS A 194 -10.76 -6.32 20.73
C LYS A 194 -11.51 -7.55 21.27
N ALA A 195 -11.99 -8.41 20.38
CA ALA A 195 -12.71 -9.64 20.77
C ALA A 195 -11.84 -10.61 21.58
N ASN A 196 -10.55 -10.69 21.27
CA ASN A 196 -9.58 -11.57 21.95
C ASN A 196 -8.99 -10.93 23.22
N GLY A 197 -9.31 -9.67 23.55
CA GLY A 197 -8.71 -8.95 24.68
C GLY A 197 -7.23 -8.59 24.47
N THR A 198 -6.74 -8.56 23.22
CA THR A 198 -5.35 -8.26 22.85
C THR A 198 -5.17 -6.89 22.21
N LEU A 199 -6.24 -6.08 22.12
CA LEU A 199 -6.14 -4.71 21.66
C LEU A 199 -5.39 -3.89 22.71
N PRO A 200 -4.24 -3.25 22.38
CA PRO A 200 -3.49 -2.47 23.34
C PRO A 200 -4.30 -1.26 23.83
N LYS A 201 -3.90 -0.73 24.99
CA LYS A 201 -4.38 0.59 25.42
C LYS A 201 -3.85 1.65 24.46
N ASP A 202 -4.74 2.58 24.07
CA ASP A 202 -4.41 3.65 23.13
C ASP A 202 -3.74 3.15 21.82
N PRO A 203 -4.43 2.26 21.08
CA PRO A 203 -3.88 1.65 19.87
C PRO A 203 -3.61 2.69 18.78
N ILE A 204 -2.61 2.42 17.95
CA ILE A 204 -2.19 3.31 16.87
C ILE A 204 -2.20 2.55 15.55
N ALA A 205 -2.86 3.13 14.56
CA ALA A 205 -2.76 2.74 13.16
C ALA A 205 -2.18 3.89 12.33
N VAL A 206 -1.53 3.58 11.22
CA VAL A 206 -0.85 4.57 10.37
C VAL A 206 -1.29 4.37 8.92
N LYS A 207 -1.62 5.47 8.21
CA LYS A 207 -1.89 5.45 6.76
C LYS A 207 -1.22 6.62 6.06
N THR A 208 -1.14 6.56 4.73
CA THR A 208 -0.70 7.72 3.98
C THR A 208 -1.82 8.75 3.82
N ILE A 209 -1.43 10.02 3.60
CA ILE A 209 -2.38 11.14 3.37
C ILE A 209 -3.28 10.94 2.14
N VAL A 210 -2.92 10.03 1.23
CA VAL A 210 -3.68 9.72 0.01
C VAL A 210 -4.54 8.45 0.14
N SER A 211 -4.46 7.76 1.29
CA SER A 211 -5.28 6.58 1.58
C SER A 211 -6.67 6.96 2.10
N THR A 212 -7.64 6.05 1.96
CA THR A 212 -9.06 6.28 2.25
C THR A 212 -9.35 6.81 3.66
N GLU A 213 -10.24 7.80 3.77
CA GLU A 213 -10.75 8.32 5.05
C GLU A 213 -11.79 7.38 5.71
N LEU A 214 -12.24 6.31 5.05
CA LEU A 214 -13.02 5.24 5.68
C LEU A 214 -12.28 4.70 6.91
N CYS A 215 -10.95 4.60 6.82
CA CYS A 215 -10.11 4.11 7.92
C CYS A 215 -10.17 4.99 9.16
N ARG A 216 -10.40 6.30 9.01
CA ARG A 216 -10.59 7.19 10.17
C ARG A 216 -11.87 6.84 10.93
N LYS A 217 -12.97 6.62 10.20
CA LYS A 217 -14.24 6.19 10.82
C LYS A 217 -14.13 4.82 11.50
N ILE A 218 -13.38 3.90 10.88
CA ILE A 218 -13.10 2.60 11.48
C ILE A 218 -12.27 2.78 12.75
N ALA A 219 -11.16 3.51 12.69
CA ALA A 219 -10.28 3.73 13.84
C ALA A 219 -11.02 4.39 15.02
N ASP A 220 -11.81 5.44 14.74
CA ASP A 220 -12.62 6.15 15.75
C ASP A 220 -13.58 5.20 16.48
N ASN A 221 -14.22 4.25 15.76
CA ASN A 221 -15.14 3.27 16.35
C ASN A 221 -14.46 2.32 17.35
N TYR A 222 -13.15 2.12 17.24
CA TYR A 222 -12.37 1.29 18.14
C TYR A 222 -11.52 2.07 19.15
N GLY A 223 -11.59 3.41 19.15
CA GLY A 223 -10.74 4.27 19.95
C GLY A 223 -9.25 4.17 19.54
N CYS A 224 -9.01 3.85 18.27
CA CYS A 224 -7.67 3.75 17.71
C CYS A 224 -7.22 5.12 17.16
N LYS A 225 -6.05 5.58 17.56
CA LYS A 225 -5.46 6.79 16.97
C LYS A 225 -4.96 6.47 15.57
N LEU A 226 -5.53 7.14 14.55
CA LEU A 226 -5.05 7.05 13.17
C LEU A 226 -4.09 8.20 12.87
N ILE A 227 -2.87 7.87 12.48
CA ILE A 227 -1.83 8.83 12.10
C ILE A 227 -1.72 8.87 10.58
N ASP A 228 -1.78 10.07 9.99
CA ASP A 228 -1.50 10.30 8.59
C ASP A 228 -0.01 10.62 8.40
N VAL A 229 0.60 10.00 7.39
CA VAL A 229 1.99 10.25 6.99
C VAL A 229 2.08 10.54 5.50
N LEU A 230 3.20 11.06 5.03
CA LEU A 230 3.46 11.21 3.59
C LEU A 230 3.50 9.86 2.89
N THR A 231 3.32 9.86 1.57
CA THR A 231 3.45 8.66 0.74
C THR A 231 4.87 8.11 0.78
N GLY A 232 4.97 6.81 0.96
CA GLY A 232 6.21 6.07 1.12
C GLY A 232 6.26 5.37 2.48
N PHE A 233 6.36 4.04 2.46
CA PHE A 233 6.25 3.21 3.66
C PHE A 233 7.30 3.52 4.73
N LYS A 234 8.43 4.13 4.33
CA LYS A 234 9.46 4.62 5.26
C LYS A 234 8.88 5.52 6.35
N PHE A 235 7.87 6.34 6.03
CA PHE A 235 7.23 7.21 7.01
C PHE A 235 6.33 6.43 7.98
N ILE A 236 5.79 5.28 7.56
CA ILE A 236 5.10 4.34 8.45
C ILE A 236 6.14 3.65 9.34
N GLY A 237 7.26 3.19 8.76
CA GLY A 237 8.39 2.62 9.50
C GLY A 237 8.95 3.57 10.55
N GLU A 238 9.12 4.85 10.22
CA GLU A 238 9.54 5.90 11.16
C GLU A 238 8.60 6.02 12.36
N GLN A 239 7.26 5.91 12.16
CA GLN A 239 6.31 5.93 13.28
C GLN A 239 6.52 4.73 14.24
N ILE A 240 6.83 3.55 13.69
CA ILE A 240 7.13 2.37 14.52
C ILE A 240 8.44 2.61 15.31
N THR A 241 9.46 3.13 14.65
CA THR A 241 10.75 3.45 15.30
C THR A 241 10.59 4.50 16.41
N GLU A 242 9.73 5.51 16.20
CA GLU A 242 9.44 6.51 17.24
C GLU A 242 8.67 5.94 18.43
N LEU A 243 7.80 4.96 18.21
CA LEU A 243 7.14 4.23 19.28
C LEU A 243 8.12 3.33 20.03
N GLU A 244 9.02 2.63 19.33
CA GLU A 244 10.06 1.79 19.92
C GLU A 244 11.01 2.58 20.84
N LYS A 245 11.46 3.76 20.39
CA LYS A 245 12.28 4.66 21.23
C LYS A 245 11.61 5.04 22.56
N LYS A 246 10.28 4.96 22.63
CA LYS A 246 9.47 5.25 23.82
C LYS A 246 9.09 4.00 24.61
N GLY A 247 9.40 2.79 24.11
CA GLY A 247 8.93 1.52 24.64
C GLY A 247 7.41 1.32 24.47
N GLU A 248 6.84 1.92 23.42
CA GLU A 248 5.40 1.93 23.13
C GLU A 248 5.06 1.20 21.81
N GLU A 249 6.00 0.45 21.23
CA GLU A 249 5.82 -0.24 19.93
C GLU A 249 4.64 -1.20 19.92
N ASN A 250 4.26 -1.74 21.06
CA ASN A 250 3.09 -2.61 21.23
C ASN A 250 1.76 -1.91 20.95
N ARG A 251 1.72 -0.57 20.92
CA ARG A 251 0.55 0.23 20.56
C ARG A 251 0.30 0.25 19.06
N TYR A 252 1.31 -0.01 18.22
CA TYR A 252 1.14 -0.13 16.80
C TYR A 252 0.33 -1.39 16.47
N VAL A 253 -0.75 -1.23 15.72
CA VAL A 253 -1.64 -2.34 15.36
C VAL A 253 -1.68 -2.63 13.87
N PHE A 254 -1.56 -1.61 13.03
CA PHE A 254 -1.62 -1.76 11.58
C PHE A 254 -1.15 -0.50 10.84
N GLY A 255 -0.53 -0.66 9.69
CA GLY A 255 -0.21 0.44 8.78
C GLY A 255 -0.32 0.02 7.33
N PHE A 256 -0.71 0.96 6.44
CA PHE A 256 -0.85 0.65 5.03
C PHE A 256 -0.72 1.86 4.11
N GLU A 257 -0.44 1.56 2.85
CA GLU A 257 -0.50 2.47 1.70
C GLU A 257 -1.59 2.02 0.72
N GLU A 258 -2.23 2.97 0.05
CA GLU A 258 -3.21 2.71 -1.00
C GLU A 258 -2.67 1.86 -2.15
N SER A 259 -1.35 1.85 -2.30
CA SER A 259 -0.60 1.10 -3.30
C SER A 259 -0.31 -0.35 -2.89
N TYR A 260 -1.27 -0.98 -2.18
CA TYR A 260 -1.27 -2.41 -1.84
C TYR A 260 -0.18 -2.87 -0.88
N GLY A 261 0.43 -1.96 -0.14
CA GLY A 261 1.43 -2.24 0.88
C GLY A 261 0.84 -2.22 2.30
N TYR A 262 1.04 -3.28 3.08
CA TYR A 262 0.47 -3.44 4.42
C TYR A 262 1.50 -3.97 5.41
N LEU A 263 1.33 -3.63 6.69
CA LEU A 263 2.14 -4.16 7.78
C LEU A 263 1.31 -4.27 9.07
N GLY A 264 1.18 -5.46 9.62
CA GLY A 264 0.41 -5.75 10.85
C GLY A 264 1.26 -6.03 12.09
N GLY A 265 2.56 -5.77 12.05
CA GLY A 265 3.51 -5.99 13.14
C GLY A 265 4.65 -5.00 13.16
N THR A 266 5.55 -5.13 14.14
CA THR A 266 6.69 -4.22 14.35
C THR A 266 8.05 -4.85 14.10
N TYR A 267 8.10 -6.09 13.61
CA TYR A 267 9.31 -6.87 13.37
C TYR A 267 10.12 -6.42 12.15
N VAL A 268 9.49 -5.69 11.23
CA VAL A 268 10.12 -5.01 10.08
C VAL A 268 9.65 -3.56 9.98
N ARG A 269 10.28 -2.77 9.12
CA ARG A 269 9.99 -1.33 8.94
C ARG A 269 9.54 -0.98 7.52
N ASP A 270 9.21 -1.98 6.73
CA ASP A 270 8.66 -1.82 5.38
C ASP A 270 7.41 -2.70 5.22
N LYS A 271 6.68 -2.50 4.12
CA LYS A 271 5.54 -3.33 3.71
C LYS A 271 5.96 -4.79 3.62
N ASP A 272 5.07 -5.66 4.03
CA ASP A 272 5.32 -7.09 3.99
C ASP A 272 4.10 -7.83 3.44
N ALA A 273 4.21 -8.34 2.22
CA ALA A 273 3.14 -9.11 1.60
C ALA A 273 2.96 -10.50 2.22
N VAL A 274 3.93 -11.01 2.97
CA VAL A 274 3.80 -12.32 3.64
C VAL A 274 2.83 -12.23 4.82
N ILE A 275 3.00 -11.23 5.71
CA ILE A 275 2.01 -11.00 6.78
C ILE A 275 0.65 -10.60 6.22
N ALA A 276 0.63 -9.76 5.18
CA ALA A 276 -0.63 -9.34 4.57
C ALA A 276 -1.37 -10.54 3.96
N SER A 277 -0.67 -11.45 3.26
CA SER A 277 -1.24 -12.70 2.74
C SER A 277 -1.82 -13.59 3.84
N MET A 278 -1.12 -13.71 4.97
CA MET A 278 -1.59 -14.44 6.14
C MET A 278 -2.87 -13.84 6.71
N LEU A 279 -2.86 -12.53 6.99
CA LEU A 279 -4.03 -11.82 7.55
C LEU A 279 -5.23 -11.84 6.61
N ILE A 280 -5.01 -11.72 5.30
CA ILE A 280 -6.06 -11.82 4.28
C ILE A 280 -6.69 -13.22 4.29
N CYS A 281 -5.89 -14.29 4.33
CA CYS A 281 -6.42 -15.65 4.40
C CYS A 281 -7.20 -15.90 5.70
N GLU A 282 -6.73 -15.41 6.85
CA GLU A 282 -7.49 -15.46 8.11
C GLU A 282 -8.81 -14.70 8.00
N MET A 283 -8.80 -13.50 7.41
CA MET A 283 -9.98 -12.66 7.24
C MET A 283 -11.01 -13.32 6.32
N VAL A 284 -10.58 -13.83 5.16
CA VAL A 284 -11.48 -14.52 4.22
C VAL A 284 -12.11 -15.76 4.88
N ALA A 285 -11.30 -16.59 5.54
CA ALA A 285 -11.81 -17.79 6.22
C ALA A 285 -12.77 -17.44 7.36
N PHE A 286 -12.44 -16.43 8.16
CA PHE A 286 -13.28 -15.96 9.26
C PHE A 286 -14.67 -15.52 8.76
N TYR A 287 -14.73 -14.65 7.76
CA TYR A 287 -16.03 -14.17 7.25
C TYR A 287 -16.77 -15.24 6.44
N LYS A 288 -16.06 -16.12 5.74
CA LYS A 288 -16.67 -17.29 5.09
C LYS A 288 -17.37 -18.20 6.10
N ALA A 289 -16.79 -18.42 7.27
CA ALA A 289 -17.43 -19.16 8.36
C ALA A 289 -18.69 -18.47 8.90
N GLU A 290 -18.77 -17.14 8.79
CA GLU A 290 -19.98 -16.36 9.09
C GLU A 290 -20.98 -16.31 7.92
N GLY A 291 -20.70 -16.98 6.80
CA GLY A 291 -21.54 -16.95 5.59
C GLY A 291 -21.45 -15.63 4.80
N LYS A 292 -20.38 -14.87 4.95
CA LYS A 292 -20.16 -13.59 4.29
C LYS A 292 -18.95 -13.64 3.35
N SER A 293 -19.06 -12.98 2.22
CA SER A 293 -17.91 -12.64 1.36
C SER A 293 -17.24 -11.34 1.83
N LEU A 294 -16.01 -11.05 1.39
CA LEU A 294 -15.40 -9.74 1.66
C LEU A 294 -16.15 -8.59 0.96
N ILE A 295 -16.90 -8.87 -0.10
CA ILE A 295 -17.78 -7.89 -0.75
C ILE A 295 -18.89 -7.48 0.23
N ASP A 296 -19.53 -8.45 0.90
CA ASP A 296 -20.57 -8.18 1.90
C ASP A 296 -20.04 -7.41 3.09
N VAL A 297 -18.81 -7.75 3.53
CA VAL A 297 -18.15 -7.07 4.66
C VAL A 297 -17.85 -5.61 4.31
N LEU A 298 -17.27 -5.36 3.12
CA LEU A 298 -16.96 -4.00 2.66
C LEU A 298 -18.24 -3.17 2.49
N ASP A 299 -19.29 -3.75 1.92
CA ASP A 299 -20.60 -3.10 1.81
C ASP A 299 -21.18 -2.78 3.19
N GLY A 300 -21.01 -3.68 4.17
CA GLY A 300 -21.36 -3.45 5.56
C GLY A 300 -20.61 -2.25 6.19
N LEU A 301 -19.32 -2.09 5.90
CA LEU A 301 -18.53 -0.94 6.34
C LEU A 301 -19.02 0.36 5.67
N TYR A 302 -19.30 0.33 4.38
CA TYR A 302 -19.85 1.47 3.66
C TYR A 302 -21.23 1.88 4.17
N LYS A 303 -22.12 0.93 4.41
CA LYS A 303 -23.44 1.20 5.01
C LYS A 303 -23.34 1.81 6.40
N LYS A 304 -22.36 1.40 7.19
CA LYS A 304 -22.15 1.88 8.55
C LYS A 304 -21.54 3.27 8.61
N TYR A 305 -20.58 3.56 7.73
CA TYR A 305 -19.72 4.76 7.86
C TYR A 305 -19.90 5.77 6.72
N GLY A 306 -20.56 5.40 5.63
CA GLY A 306 -20.64 6.15 4.38
C GLY A 306 -19.79 5.52 3.28
N TYR A 307 -20.15 5.80 2.04
CA TYR A 307 -19.49 5.25 0.85
C TYR A 307 -18.27 6.10 0.48
N TYR A 308 -17.12 5.79 1.09
CA TYR A 308 -15.83 6.42 0.82
C TYR A 308 -15.16 5.72 -0.37
N LEU A 309 -15.23 6.31 -1.55
CA LEU A 309 -14.58 5.77 -2.74
C LEU A 309 -13.33 6.57 -3.08
N CYS A 310 -12.33 5.88 -3.58
CA CYS A 310 -11.06 6.49 -3.97
C CYS A 310 -10.70 6.10 -5.41
N SER A 311 -10.07 7.01 -6.13
CA SER A 311 -9.44 6.72 -7.41
C SER A 311 -8.14 7.49 -7.58
N GLN A 312 -7.31 7.05 -8.54
CA GLN A 312 -6.06 7.70 -8.88
C GLN A 312 -5.97 7.85 -10.40
N LYS A 313 -5.54 9.02 -10.86
CA LYS A 313 -5.10 9.25 -12.24
C LYS A 313 -3.64 9.66 -12.26
N SER A 314 -2.91 9.19 -13.27
CA SER A 314 -1.50 9.55 -13.49
C SER A 314 -1.35 10.12 -14.90
N PHE A 315 -0.69 11.26 -15.02
CA PHE A 315 -0.43 11.92 -16.28
C PHE A 315 1.09 11.94 -16.53
N THR A 316 1.52 11.34 -17.63
CA THR A 316 2.92 11.32 -18.03
C THR A 316 3.19 12.55 -18.90
N CYS A 317 4.26 13.28 -18.60
CA CYS A 317 4.71 14.46 -19.31
C CYS A 317 6.16 14.26 -19.72
N GLU A 318 6.41 13.69 -20.90
CA GLU A 318 7.76 13.33 -21.34
C GLU A 318 8.65 14.54 -21.65
N GLY A 319 9.93 14.37 -21.42
CA GLY A 319 10.97 15.36 -21.76
C GLY A 319 11.02 16.59 -20.83
N GLU A 320 11.89 17.52 -21.13
CA GLU A 320 12.11 18.75 -20.35
C GLU A 320 10.85 19.66 -20.35
N SER A 321 10.19 19.77 -21.49
CA SER A 321 8.93 20.54 -21.60
C SER A 321 7.85 19.96 -20.69
N GLY A 322 7.79 18.64 -20.55
CA GLY A 322 6.86 17.96 -19.64
C GLY A 322 7.17 18.24 -18.18
N MET A 323 8.43 18.24 -17.78
CA MET A 323 8.82 18.62 -16.41
C MET A 323 8.49 20.07 -16.11
N ASN A 324 8.68 20.98 -17.07
CA ASN A 324 8.30 22.38 -16.93
C ASN A 324 6.77 22.55 -16.82
N LYS A 325 5.99 21.78 -17.59
CA LYS A 325 4.51 21.73 -17.44
C LYS A 325 4.11 21.32 -16.03
N ILE A 326 4.69 20.25 -15.47
CA ILE A 326 4.39 19.79 -14.11
C ILE A 326 4.72 20.88 -13.07
N LYS A 327 5.89 21.54 -13.18
CA LYS A 327 6.24 22.67 -12.29
C LYS A 327 5.25 23.82 -12.42
N GLY A 328 4.85 24.17 -13.64
CA GLY A 328 3.85 25.21 -13.91
C GLY A 328 2.50 24.90 -13.25
N ILE A 329 2.02 23.67 -13.37
CA ILE A 329 0.77 23.22 -12.73
C ILE A 329 0.84 23.41 -11.20
N MET A 330 1.91 22.95 -10.56
CA MET A 330 2.05 23.08 -9.10
C MET A 330 2.19 24.53 -8.66
N THR A 331 2.86 25.36 -9.46
CA THR A 331 2.97 26.81 -9.18
C THR A 331 1.61 27.50 -9.30
N GLU A 332 0.86 27.21 -10.36
CA GLU A 332 -0.47 27.78 -10.58
C GLU A 332 -1.43 27.41 -9.45
N LEU A 333 -1.49 26.14 -9.07
CA LEU A 333 -2.33 25.65 -7.98
C LEU A 333 -1.98 26.29 -6.62
N ARG A 334 -0.74 26.72 -6.40
CA ARG A 334 -0.32 27.45 -5.20
C ARG A 334 -0.66 28.93 -5.26
N THR A 335 -0.42 29.57 -6.42
CA THR A 335 -0.62 31.01 -6.60
C THR A 335 -2.10 31.35 -6.70
N ASN A 336 -2.87 30.55 -7.43
CA ASN A 336 -4.29 30.72 -7.68
C ASN A 336 -5.06 29.45 -7.24
N PRO A 337 -5.09 29.15 -5.93
CA PRO A 337 -5.74 27.93 -5.44
C PRO A 337 -7.24 27.98 -5.73
N PRO A 338 -7.84 26.86 -6.20
CA PRO A 338 -9.26 26.78 -6.42
C PRO A 338 -10.03 26.98 -5.11
N THR A 339 -11.07 27.80 -5.16
CA THR A 339 -12.00 28.04 -4.04
C THR A 339 -13.20 27.09 -4.09
N GLU A 340 -13.41 26.48 -5.25
CA GLU A 340 -14.48 25.52 -5.53
C GLU A 340 -13.95 24.44 -6.50
N ILE A 341 -14.30 23.17 -6.26
CA ILE A 341 -14.01 22.04 -7.13
C ILE A 341 -15.29 21.21 -7.28
N ASN A 342 -15.69 20.91 -8.50
CA ASN A 342 -16.90 20.16 -8.84
C ASN A 342 -18.19 20.72 -8.18
N GLY A 343 -18.33 22.04 -8.06
CA GLY A 343 -19.50 22.68 -7.45
C GLY A 343 -19.50 22.69 -5.91
N HIS A 344 -18.45 22.15 -5.28
CA HIS A 344 -18.29 22.12 -3.83
C HIS A 344 -17.19 23.09 -3.39
N LYS A 345 -17.46 23.86 -2.34
CA LYS A 345 -16.49 24.79 -1.77
C LYS A 345 -15.30 24.06 -1.18
N VAL A 346 -14.10 24.54 -1.45
CA VAL A 346 -12.90 24.10 -0.76
C VAL A 346 -12.90 24.66 0.64
N VAL A 347 -13.03 23.82 1.64
CA VAL A 347 -13.07 24.22 3.07
C VAL A 347 -11.72 24.15 3.76
N LYS A 348 -10.78 23.39 3.19
CA LYS A 348 -9.41 23.26 3.71
C LYS A 348 -8.45 22.96 2.56
N ARG A 349 -7.25 23.53 2.63
CA ARG A 349 -6.15 23.20 1.74
C ARG A 349 -4.87 22.98 2.55
N ASP A 350 -4.12 21.95 2.19
CA ASP A 350 -2.82 21.65 2.79
C ASP A 350 -1.74 21.75 1.71
N ASP A 351 -0.71 22.58 1.95
CA ASP A 351 0.49 22.65 1.12
C ASP A 351 1.68 22.13 1.94
N TYR A 352 2.13 20.95 1.63
CA TYR A 352 3.23 20.30 2.34
C TYR A 352 4.62 20.90 1.99
N ASP A 353 4.74 21.62 0.89
CA ASP A 353 5.98 22.31 0.51
C ASP A 353 6.23 23.54 1.38
N THR A 354 5.18 24.27 1.67
CA THR A 354 5.23 25.44 2.56
C THR A 354 4.97 25.07 4.02
N SER A 355 4.54 23.83 4.30
CA SER A 355 4.12 23.34 5.63
C SER A 355 2.94 24.13 6.22
N VAL A 356 2.00 24.55 5.38
CA VAL A 356 0.81 25.34 5.78
C VAL A 356 -0.47 24.55 5.49
N SER A 357 -1.33 24.43 6.50
CA SER A 357 -2.71 24.00 6.38
C SER A 357 -3.61 25.21 6.56
N TYR A 358 -4.41 25.53 5.55
CA TYR A 358 -5.30 26.69 5.55
C TYR A 358 -6.76 26.26 5.64
N ASP A 359 -7.42 26.64 6.73
CA ASP A 359 -8.88 26.56 6.89
C ASP A 359 -9.49 27.75 6.14
N THR A 360 -10.12 27.51 5.01
CA THR A 360 -10.68 28.55 4.14
C THR A 360 -11.98 29.12 4.70
N VAL A 361 -12.66 28.41 5.60
CA VAL A 361 -13.93 28.82 6.21
C VAL A 361 -13.66 29.86 7.30
N ASN A 362 -12.69 29.62 8.16
CA ASN A 362 -12.35 30.46 9.30
C ASN A 362 -11.17 31.41 9.01
N GLY A 363 -10.49 31.29 7.87
CA GLY A 363 -9.33 32.10 7.52
C GLY A 363 -8.11 31.85 8.41
N VAL A 364 -7.95 30.60 8.92
CA VAL A 364 -6.90 30.26 9.88
C VAL A 364 -5.82 29.41 9.23
N GLU A 365 -4.56 29.81 9.44
CA GLU A 365 -3.40 29.01 9.06
C GLU A 365 -2.90 28.19 10.25
N ASN A 366 -2.65 26.90 9.98
CA ASN A 366 -2.03 25.98 10.92
C ASN A 366 -0.75 25.40 10.32
N LYS A 367 0.21 25.09 11.17
CA LYS A 367 1.47 24.47 10.74
C LYS A 367 1.28 22.98 10.51
N ILE A 368 1.69 22.48 9.34
CA ILE A 368 1.85 21.05 9.08
C ILE A 368 3.17 20.59 9.70
N THR A 369 3.12 19.53 10.52
CA THR A 369 4.28 18.97 11.22
C THR A 369 4.99 17.86 10.43
N LEU A 370 4.36 17.35 9.37
CA LEU A 370 4.98 16.36 8.48
C LEU A 370 6.14 16.99 7.69
N PRO A 371 7.10 16.18 7.23
CA PRO A 371 8.20 16.65 6.40
C PRO A 371 7.72 17.42 5.17
N LYS A 372 8.55 18.32 4.64
CA LYS A 372 8.25 19.03 3.40
C LYS A 372 8.15 18.06 2.24
N SER A 373 7.15 18.25 1.40
CA SER A 373 6.92 17.48 0.19
C SER A 373 6.13 18.29 -0.83
N ASN A 374 6.41 18.12 -2.11
CA ASN A 374 5.65 18.81 -3.17
C ASN A 374 4.27 18.17 -3.38
N VAL A 375 3.39 18.37 -2.39
CA VAL A 375 2.01 17.83 -2.38
C VAL A 375 1.05 18.94 -2.03
N LEU A 376 -0.07 19.00 -2.75
CA LEU A 376 -1.21 19.87 -2.47
C LEU A 376 -2.46 19.04 -2.25
N CYS A 377 -3.19 19.33 -1.18
CA CYS A 377 -4.47 18.70 -0.86
C CYS A 377 -5.57 19.74 -0.78
N TYR A 378 -6.71 19.44 -1.39
CA TYR A 378 -7.94 20.23 -1.33
C TYR A 378 -9.05 19.35 -0.76
N TYR A 379 -9.70 19.82 0.28
CA TYR A 379 -10.81 19.15 0.93
C TYR A 379 -12.07 19.99 0.76
N MET A 380 -13.12 19.37 0.24
CA MET A 380 -14.39 20.05 -0.05
C MET A 380 -15.42 19.87 1.07
N GLU A 381 -16.42 20.73 1.09
CA GLU A 381 -17.48 20.79 2.11
C GLU A 381 -18.34 19.51 2.19
N ASP A 382 -18.43 18.76 1.11
CA ASP A 382 -19.14 17.47 1.04
C ASP A 382 -18.30 16.29 1.56
N GLY A 383 -17.04 16.54 1.94
CA GLY A 383 -16.07 15.52 2.39
C GLY A 383 -15.25 14.92 1.27
N SER A 384 -15.47 15.29 0.01
CA SER A 384 -14.62 14.88 -1.10
C SER A 384 -13.23 15.54 -1.04
N SER A 385 -12.26 14.97 -1.73
CA SER A 385 -10.88 15.44 -1.72
C SER A 385 -10.18 15.28 -3.06
N LEU A 386 -9.29 16.23 -3.37
CA LEU A 386 -8.40 16.17 -4.51
C LEU A 386 -6.97 16.44 -4.03
N ILE A 387 -6.06 15.49 -4.29
CA ILE A 387 -4.65 15.59 -3.88
C ILE A 387 -3.78 15.50 -5.13
N VAL A 388 -2.85 16.43 -5.28
CA VAL A 388 -1.96 16.52 -6.44
C VAL A 388 -0.52 16.36 -5.98
N ARG A 389 0.20 15.44 -6.62
CA ARG A 389 1.59 15.12 -6.29
C ARG A 389 2.40 14.78 -7.55
N PRO A 390 3.45 15.55 -7.88
CA PRO A 390 4.45 15.13 -8.86
C PRO A 390 5.21 13.89 -8.40
N SER A 391 5.60 13.03 -9.33
CA SER A 391 6.54 11.96 -9.04
C SER A 391 7.94 12.54 -8.83
N GLY A 392 8.68 12.02 -7.84
CA GLY A 392 10.08 12.41 -7.60
C GLY A 392 11.07 11.77 -8.57
N THR A 393 10.70 10.67 -9.23
CA THR A 393 11.61 9.83 -10.02
C THR A 393 11.23 9.72 -11.49
N GLU A 394 10.00 10.10 -11.86
CA GLU A 394 9.46 9.97 -13.22
C GLU A 394 8.79 11.27 -13.64
N PRO A 395 8.75 11.60 -14.94
CA PRO A 395 8.07 12.79 -15.45
C PRO A 395 6.55 12.58 -15.45
N LYS A 396 5.99 12.41 -14.25
CA LYS A 396 4.56 12.13 -14.01
C LYS A 396 4.01 13.03 -12.92
N ILE A 397 2.75 13.40 -13.04
CA ILE A 397 1.95 13.99 -11.97
C ILE A 397 0.79 13.06 -11.65
N LYS A 398 0.59 12.78 -10.37
CA LYS A 398 -0.49 11.95 -9.85
C LYS A 398 -1.56 12.81 -9.23
N MET A 399 -2.80 12.44 -9.45
CA MET A 399 -3.97 13.01 -8.85
C MET A 399 -4.72 11.90 -8.10
N TYR A 400 -4.90 12.07 -6.81
CA TYR A 400 -5.68 11.18 -5.96
C TYR A 400 -7.01 11.85 -5.64
N LEU A 401 -8.07 11.09 -5.70
CA LEU A 401 -9.44 11.57 -5.56
C LEU A 401 -10.16 10.74 -4.51
N GLY A 402 -10.89 11.41 -3.63
CA GLY A 402 -11.78 10.79 -2.67
C GLY A 402 -13.16 11.37 -2.77
N SER A 403 -14.20 10.53 -2.80
CA SER A 403 -15.59 10.93 -2.69
C SER A 403 -16.25 10.32 -1.48
N VAL A 404 -17.28 10.98 -0.95
CA VAL A 404 -18.11 10.48 0.15
C VAL A 404 -19.57 10.60 -0.22
N GLY A 405 -20.29 9.48 -0.19
CA GLY A 405 -21.70 9.45 -0.53
C GLY A 405 -22.54 8.68 0.49
N LYS A 406 -23.87 8.89 0.42
CA LYS A 406 -24.84 8.10 1.21
C LYS A 406 -25.18 6.77 0.54
N THR A 407 -24.89 6.63 -0.75
CA THR A 407 -25.08 5.42 -1.55
C THR A 407 -23.87 5.20 -2.45
N MET A 408 -23.65 3.97 -2.89
CA MET A 408 -22.60 3.63 -3.85
C MET A 408 -22.71 4.48 -5.11
N GLU A 409 -23.90 4.53 -5.71
CA GLU A 409 -24.18 5.29 -6.92
C GLU A 409 -23.86 6.78 -6.80
N SER A 410 -24.24 7.41 -5.67
CA SER A 410 -23.94 8.83 -5.44
C SER A 410 -22.45 9.09 -5.32
N SER A 411 -21.71 8.19 -4.65
CA SER A 411 -20.27 8.33 -4.48
C SER A 411 -19.49 8.06 -5.77
N GLU A 412 -19.90 7.05 -6.56
CA GLU A 412 -19.32 6.76 -7.88
C GLU A 412 -19.52 7.92 -8.85
N LYS A 413 -20.72 8.49 -8.89
CA LYS A 413 -21.03 9.67 -9.72
C LYS A 413 -20.14 10.85 -9.33
N GLU A 414 -20.05 11.15 -8.03
CA GLU A 414 -19.21 12.25 -7.52
C GLU A 414 -17.74 12.03 -7.87
N LEU A 415 -17.24 10.81 -7.65
CA LEU A 415 -15.85 10.46 -7.96
C LEU A 415 -15.53 10.63 -9.47
N SER A 416 -16.46 10.24 -10.34
CA SER A 416 -16.33 10.40 -11.80
C SER A 416 -16.28 11.88 -12.20
N LEU A 417 -17.20 12.70 -11.67
CA LEU A 417 -17.24 14.13 -11.96
C LEU A 417 -15.97 14.82 -11.44
N LEU A 418 -15.55 14.49 -10.22
CA LEU A 418 -14.33 15.02 -9.61
C LEU A 418 -13.08 14.66 -10.44
N ALA A 419 -13.06 13.45 -11.03
CA ALA A 419 -11.97 13.02 -11.90
C ALA A 419 -11.89 13.83 -13.20
N ASP A 420 -13.03 14.21 -13.77
CA ASP A 420 -13.09 15.02 -14.99
C ASP A 420 -12.72 16.49 -14.72
N VAL A 421 -13.26 17.05 -13.62
CA VAL A 421 -12.92 18.42 -13.20
C VAL A 421 -11.44 18.51 -12.83
N GLY A 422 -10.92 17.57 -12.05
CA GLY A 422 -9.52 17.54 -11.67
C GLY A 422 -8.58 17.38 -12.88
N THR A 423 -8.96 16.59 -13.88
CA THR A 423 -8.19 16.44 -15.14
C THR A 423 -8.08 17.78 -15.86
N LYS A 424 -9.19 18.53 -15.99
CA LYS A 424 -9.21 19.87 -16.59
C LYS A 424 -8.43 20.89 -15.75
N LEU A 425 -8.55 20.83 -14.43
CA LEU A 425 -7.80 21.69 -13.50
C LEU A 425 -6.28 21.54 -13.67
N LEU A 426 -5.81 20.35 -13.98
CA LEU A 426 -4.39 20.05 -14.26
C LEU A 426 -4.00 20.33 -15.72
N GLY A 427 -4.91 20.78 -16.58
CA GLY A 427 -4.62 21.10 -17.99
C GLY A 427 -4.38 19.87 -18.88
N PHE A 428 -5.11 18.75 -18.62
CA PHE A 428 -5.11 17.53 -19.41
C PHE A 428 -6.47 17.22 -20.03
#